data_aa4091aa504b28c197c7e577001ce635
#
_entry.id   aa4091aa504b28c197c7e577001ce635
#
_cell.length_a   1.000
_cell.length_b   1.000
_cell.length_c   1.000
_cell.angle_alpha   90.00
_cell.angle_beta   90.00
_cell.angle_gamma   90.00
#
_symmetry.space_group_name_H-M   'P 1'
#
loop_
_entity.id
_entity.type
_entity.pdbx_description
1 polymer ?
#
loop_
_entity_poly.entity_id
_entity_poly.type
_entity_poly.pdbx_seq_one_letter_code
_entity_poly.pdbx_strand_id
1 'polypeptide(L)'
;MCKSDHVSFKYNAKAEKNALSDITLHIPAGATVGIIGGTGAAKTTLVQLIPRLYDATEGTVRVGGRDVRDYDVNALRDAVGIVLQKNLLFSGTIRDNLKWGDPDATDDDLWAACRAARADEFLSRMPDGLDTDLGQGGCNVSGGQKQRLCIARTLLKHPKVLIFDDSTSAVDTATESGIRHALAGLGSVTKLIIAQRITSVQSADLIVILDDGRLHAVGTHDELLAKDTIYQEIYHSQMKGGDADGEAIRR
;
A
#
# COMPACT_ATOMS: atom_id res chain seq x y z
N MET A 1 14.37 -6.50 -3.36
CA MET A 1 14.97 -6.22 -2.03
C MET A 1 15.02 -4.73 -1.83
N CYS A 2 14.42 -4.24 -0.75
CA CYS A 2 14.54 -2.85 -0.32
C CYS A 2 15.28 -2.80 1.01
N LYS A 3 16.16 -1.82 1.20
CA LYS A 3 16.91 -1.64 2.45
C LYS A 3 16.98 -0.17 2.81
N SER A 4 16.67 0.15 4.06
CA SER A 4 17.00 1.43 4.69
C SER A 4 18.17 1.20 5.64
N ASP A 5 19.17 2.08 5.64
CA ASP A 5 20.40 1.96 6.41
C ASP A 5 20.66 3.27 7.13
N HIS A 6 20.39 3.32 8.42
CA HIS A 6 20.47 4.49 9.29
C HIS A 6 19.74 5.71 8.73
N VAL A 7 18.51 5.51 8.20
CA VAL A 7 17.75 6.54 7.51
C VAL A 7 17.08 7.49 8.50
N SER A 8 17.38 8.78 8.39
CA SER A 8 16.66 9.87 9.04
C SER A 8 16.06 10.81 7.98
N PHE A 9 14.91 11.40 8.29
CA PHE A 9 14.23 12.30 7.35
C PHE A 9 13.50 13.45 8.05
N LYS A 10 13.60 14.64 7.46
CA LYS A 10 12.84 15.84 7.82
C LYS A 10 12.16 16.42 6.59
N TYR A 11 10.89 16.80 6.72
CA TYR A 11 10.18 17.53 5.65
C TYR A 11 10.70 18.97 5.46
N ASN A 12 11.27 19.54 6.51
CA ASN A 12 11.87 20.87 6.46
C ASN A 12 13.20 20.83 7.21
N ALA A 13 14.26 21.33 6.60
CA ALA A 13 15.60 21.38 7.19
C ALA A 13 15.64 22.15 8.53
N LYS A 14 14.70 23.09 8.74
CA LYS A 14 14.57 23.87 9.99
C LYS A 14 13.69 23.17 11.05
N ALA A 15 13.10 22.00 10.76
CA ALA A 15 12.29 21.29 11.72
C ALA A 15 13.18 20.80 12.89
N GLU A 16 12.70 20.98 14.12
CA GLU A 16 13.41 20.53 15.33
C GLU A 16 13.45 18.99 15.40
N LYS A 17 12.36 18.35 15.02
CA LYS A 17 12.24 16.87 15.05
C LYS A 17 12.32 16.26 13.66
N ASN A 18 12.92 15.07 13.60
CA ASN A 18 12.85 14.21 12.45
C ASN A 18 11.44 13.61 12.34
N ALA A 19 10.95 13.44 11.09
CA ALA A 19 9.80 12.61 10.81
C ALA A 19 10.16 11.12 10.90
N LEU A 20 11.39 10.75 10.48
CA LEU A 20 11.98 9.44 10.68
C LEU A 20 13.36 9.59 11.32
N SER A 21 13.69 8.73 12.27
CA SER A 21 14.96 8.77 13.00
C SER A 21 15.61 7.39 13.03
N ASP A 22 16.78 7.29 12.40
CA ASP A 22 17.67 6.12 12.45
C ASP A 22 16.99 4.80 12.07
N ILE A 23 16.26 4.79 10.97
CA ILE A 23 15.56 3.59 10.48
C ILE A 23 16.56 2.67 9.78
N THR A 24 16.77 1.49 10.35
CA THR A 24 17.51 0.39 9.70
C THR A 24 16.54 -0.78 9.48
N LEU A 25 16.18 -1.04 8.22
CA LEU A 25 15.17 -2.03 7.84
C LEU A 25 15.60 -2.78 6.58
N HIS A 26 15.48 -4.10 6.60
CA HIS A 26 15.73 -4.96 5.44
C HIS A 26 14.42 -5.65 5.02
N ILE A 27 14.04 -5.46 3.76
CA ILE A 27 12.86 -6.07 3.13
C ILE A 27 13.34 -7.02 2.04
N PRO A 28 13.15 -8.34 2.20
CA PRO A 28 13.52 -9.33 1.18
C PRO A 28 12.76 -9.11 -0.13
N ALA A 29 13.35 -9.53 -1.24
CA ALA A 29 12.64 -9.53 -2.52
C ALA A 29 11.48 -10.53 -2.50
N GLY A 30 10.33 -10.13 -3.04
CA GLY A 30 9.12 -10.96 -3.09
C GLY A 30 8.33 -11.01 -1.79
N ALA A 31 8.88 -10.54 -0.66
CA ALA A 31 8.20 -10.55 0.62
C ALA A 31 6.98 -9.60 0.65
N THR A 32 5.98 -10.00 1.41
CA THR A 32 4.88 -9.15 1.84
C THR A 32 5.17 -8.60 3.23
N VAL A 33 5.24 -7.27 3.36
CA VAL A 33 5.57 -6.59 4.61
C VAL A 33 4.41 -5.73 5.05
N GLY A 34 3.89 -6.01 6.24
CA GLY A 34 2.92 -5.15 6.92
C GLY A 34 3.63 -4.02 7.67
N ILE A 35 3.10 -2.81 7.60
CA ILE A 35 3.62 -1.66 8.36
C ILE A 35 2.49 -1.12 9.21
N ILE A 36 2.64 -1.18 10.52
CA ILE A 36 1.67 -0.70 11.51
C ILE A 36 2.30 0.33 12.46
N GLY A 37 1.45 1.00 13.20
CA GLY A 37 1.84 2.03 14.18
C GLY A 37 0.75 3.07 14.35
N GLY A 38 0.84 3.90 15.35
CA GLY A 38 -0.12 4.96 15.65
C GLY A 38 -0.28 5.98 14.51
N THR A 39 -1.32 6.81 14.61
CA THR A 39 -1.46 7.97 13.72
C THR A 39 -0.26 8.91 13.93
N GLY A 40 0.37 9.36 12.85
CA GLY A 40 1.56 10.19 12.93
C GLY A 40 2.89 9.45 13.12
N ALA A 41 2.90 8.11 13.23
CA ALA A 41 4.14 7.31 13.35
C ALA A 41 5.04 7.32 12.08
N ALA A 42 4.73 8.13 11.09
CA ALA A 42 5.49 8.32 9.85
C ALA A 42 5.56 7.10 8.90
N LYS A 43 4.56 6.21 8.95
CA LYS A 43 4.46 5.03 8.06
C LYS A 43 4.49 5.43 6.57
N THR A 44 3.62 6.35 6.16
CA THR A 44 3.57 6.91 4.81
C THR A 44 4.92 7.53 4.40
N THR A 45 5.55 8.27 5.32
CA THR A 45 6.86 8.89 5.07
C THR A 45 7.92 7.84 4.74
N LEU A 46 7.97 6.74 5.49
CA LEU A 46 8.93 5.67 5.25
C LEU A 46 8.80 5.09 3.84
N VAL A 47 7.58 4.75 3.42
CA VAL A 47 7.39 4.14 2.09
C VAL A 47 7.58 5.12 0.94
N GLN A 48 7.37 6.41 1.15
CA GLN A 48 7.57 7.46 0.15
C GLN A 48 9.06 7.71 -0.20
N LEU A 49 9.98 7.30 0.65
CA LEU A 49 11.41 7.35 0.34
C LEU A 49 11.82 6.28 -0.69
N ILE A 50 11.07 5.16 -0.82
CA ILE A 50 11.39 4.07 -1.74
C ILE A 50 11.27 4.51 -3.20
N PRO A 51 10.16 5.12 -3.67
CA PRO A 51 10.05 5.69 -5.03
C PRO A 51 10.73 7.06 -5.16
N ARG A 52 11.49 7.47 -4.14
CA ARG A 52 12.18 8.77 -4.10
C ARG A 52 11.21 9.94 -4.36
N LEU A 53 10.07 9.96 -3.63
CA LEU A 53 9.22 11.15 -3.56
C LEU A 53 9.88 12.23 -2.68
N TYR A 54 10.73 11.80 -1.77
CA TYR A 54 11.64 12.62 -0.97
C TYR A 54 13.00 11.92 -0.87
N ASP A 55 14.06 12.69 -0.72
CA ASP A 55 15.38 12.18 -0.40
C ASP A 55 15.57 12.09 1.12
N ALA A 56 16.18 11.02 1.61
CA ALA A 56 16.57 10.90 3.01
C ALA A 56 17.54 12.03 3.40
N THR A 57 17.35 12.60 4.58
CA THR A 57 18.25 13.65 5.12
C THR A 57 19.58 13.04 5.53
N GLU A 58 19.55 11.83 6.10
CA GLU A 58 20.72 11.05 6.50
C GLU A 58 20.50 9.59 6.14
N GLY A 59 21.58 8.83 6.02
CA GLY A 59 21.54 7.42 5.68
C GLY A 59 21.26 7.14 4.21
N THR A 60 20.87 5.90 3.91
CA THR A 60 20.75 5.42 2.54
C THR A 60 19.51 4.54 2.38
N VAL A 61 18.70 4.83 1.34
CA VAL A 61 17.62 3.95 0.89
C VAL A 61 18.06 3.24 -0.38
N ARG A 62 17.94 1.90 -0.41
CA ARG A 62 18.34 1.07 -1.56
C ARG A 62 17.18 0.24 -2.07
N VAL A 63 17.06 0.18 -3.40
CA VAL A 63 16.12 -0.70 -4.11
C VAL A 63 16.93 -1.55 -5.08
N GLY A 64 16.73 -2.87 -5.08
CA GLY A 64 17.53 -3.78 -5.91
C GLY A 64 19.03 -3.77 -5.60
N GLY A 65 19.43 -3.34 -4.39
CA GLY A 65 20.83 -3.24 -3.96
C GLY A 65 21.50 -1.90 -4.30
N ARG A 66 20.89 -1.04 -5.13
CA ARG A 66 21.40 0.26 -5.55
C ARG A 66 20.73 1.39 -4.78
N ASP A 67 21.46 2.46 -4.45
CA ASP A 67 20.90 3.65 -3.81
C ASP A 67 19.84 4.29 -4.72
N VAL A 68 18.71 4.71 -4.14
CA VAL A 68 17.63 5.34 -4.90
C VAL A 68 18.06 6.64 -5.58
N ARG A 69 19.10 7.30 -5.06
CA ARG A 69 19.68 8.53 -5.62
C ARG A 69 20.47 8.30 -6.90
N ASP A 70 20.94 7.07 -7.13
CA ASP A 70 21.72 6.69 -8.31
C ASP A 70 20.85 6.23 -9.49
N TYR A 71 19.53 6.13 -9.30
CA TYR A 71 18.61 5.79 -10.37
C TYR A 71 18.17 7.01 -11.17
N ASP A 72 17.86 6.79 -12.44
CA ASP A 72 16.91 7.66 -13.13
C ASP A 72 15.58 7.59 -12.40
N VAL A 73 15.00 8.76 -12.08
CA VAL A 73 13.81 8.87 -11.25
C VAL A 73 12.59 8.20 -11.91
N ASN A 74 12.47 8.29 -13.24
CA ASN A 74 11.35 7.68 -13.95
C ASN A 74 11.51 6.16 -13.93
N ALA A 75 12.70 5.64 -14.24
CA ALA A 75 12.98 4.20 -14.18
C ALA A 75 12.73 3.61 -12.77
N LEU A 76 13.09 4.33 -11.70
CA LEU A 76 12.79 3.92 -10.34
C LEU A 76 11.27 3.88 -10.09
N ARG A 77 10.56 4.95 -10.46
CA ARG A 77 9.11 5.08 -10.26
C ARG A 77 8.29 4.15 -11.14
N ASP A 78 8.83 3.69 -12.24
CA ASP A 78 8.20 2.63 -13.06
C ASP A 78 8.34 1.26 -12.40
N ALA A 79 9.46 1.01 -11.72
CA ALA A 79 9.66 -0.22 -10.96
C ALA A 79 8.91 -0.25 -9.61
N VAL A 80 8.45 0.91 -9.08
CA VAL A 80 7.76 1.04 -7.80
C VAL A 80 6.35 1.57 -8.02
N GLY A 81 5.36 0.69 -7.89
CA GLY A 81 3.94 1.08 -7.87
C GLY A 81 3.50 1.52 -6.48
N ILE A 82 2.75 2.61 -6.39
CA ILE A 82 2.16 3.06 -5.13
C ILE A 82 0.67 3.34 -5.30
N VAL A 83 -0.14 2.77 -4.42
CA VAL A 83 -1.56 3.07 -4.27
C VAL A 83 -1.71 3.92 -3.02
N LEU A 84 -2.04 5.18 -3.22
CA LEU A 84 -2.13 6.17 -2.15
C LEU A 84 -3.46 6.05 -1.39
N GLN A 85 -3.51 6.54 -0.16
CA GLN A 85 -4.72 6.64 0.65
C GLN A 85 -5.83 7.45 -0.06
N LYS A 86 -5.47 8.55 -0.73
CA LYS A 86 -6.40 9.32 -1.57
C LYS A 86 -6.39 8.78 -2.99
N ASN A 87 -7.45 8.09 -3.34
CA ASN A 87 -7.65 7.50 -4.67
C ASN A 87 -8.08 8.56 -5.66
N LEU A 88 -7.18 8.99 -6.53
CA LEU A 88 -7.43 10.00 -7.56
C LEU A 88 -7.68 9.33 -8.92
N LEU A 89 -8.85 9.62 -9.48
CA LEU A 89 -9.17 9.33 -10.87
C LEU A 89 -9.33 10.65 -11.63
N PHE A 90 -8.96 10.64 -12.89
CA PHE A 90 -9.06 11.78 -13.78
C PHE A 90 -10.37 11.71 -14.57
N SER A 91 -10.82 12.85 -15.09
CA SER A 91 -11.95 12.90 -16.03
C SER A 91 -11.64 12.07 -17.28
N GLY A 92 -12.67 11.50 -17.88
CA GLY A 92 -12.56 10.56 -19.00
C GLY A 92 -13.06 9.19 -18.62
N THR A 93 -12.79 8.20 -19.45
CA THR A 93 -13.26 6.82 -19.27
C THR A 93 -12.44 6.04 -18.25
N ILE A 94 -12.97 4.91 -17.80
CA ILE A 94 -12.22 3.95 -16.99
C ILE A 94 -10.99 3.47 -17.77
N ARG A 95 -11.13 3.18 -19.06
CA ARG A 95 -10.06 2.82 -19.98
C ARG A 95 -8.92 3.85 -19.96
N ASP A 96 -9.25 5.12 -20.13
CA ASP A 96 -8.25 6.20 -20.11
C ASP A 96 -7.49 6.23 -18.79
N ASN A 97 -8.21 6.09 -17.68
CA ASN A 97 -7.60 6.06 -16.35
C ASN A 97 -6.68 4.86 -16.12
N LEU A 98 -7.05 3.68 -16.60
CA LEU A 98 -6.24 2.48 -16.51
C LEU A 98 -4.96 2.58 -17.37
N LYS A 99 -5.08 3.14 -18.58
CA LYS A 99 -3.96 3.35 -19.51
C LYS A 99 -2.91 4.34 -19.00
N TRP A 100 -3.14 5.06 -17.92
CA TRP A 100 -2.09 5.78 -17.21
C TRP A 100 -1.07 4.83 -16.53
N GLY A 101 -1.46 3.58 -16.29
CA GLY A 101 -0.54 2.55 -15.80
C GLY A 101 0.35 1.99 -16.90
N ASP A 102 -0.25 1.68 -18.05
CA ASP A 102 0.41 1.26 -19.27
C ASP A 102 -0.38 1.76 -20.49
N PRO A 103 0.15 2.75 -21.27
CA PRO A 103 -0.52 3.29 -22.45
C PRO A 103 -0.77 2.25 -23.56
N ASP A 104 0.09 1.24 -23.64
CA ASP A 104 0.06 0.21 -24.68
C ASP A 104 -0.75 -1.02 -24.27
N ALA A 105 -1.32 -1.04 -23.04
CA ALA A 105 -2.11 -2.15 -22.53
C ALA A 105 -3.28 -2.49 -23.46
N THR A 106 -3.42 -3.77 -23.77
CA THR A 106 -4.56 -4.33 -24.52
C THR A 106 -5.81 -4.41 -23.62
N ASP A 107 -6.98 -4.61 -24.21
CA ASP A 107 -8.21 -4.82 -23.43
C ASP A 107 -8.10 -6.03 -22.50
N ASP A 108 -7.43 -7.11 -22.95
CA ASP A 108 -7.20 -8.29 -22.11
C ASP A 108 -6.34 -7.97 -20.89
N ASP A 109 -5.31 -7.12 -21.04
CA ASP A 109 -4.47 -6.64 -19.93
C ASP A 109 -5.27 -5.78 -18.95
N LEU A 110 -6.09 -4.85 -19.48
CA LEU A 110 -6.97 -4.00 -18.67
C LEU A 110 -7.94 -4.86 -17.84
N TRP A 111 -8.60 -5.84 -18.47
CA TRP A 111 -9.49 -6.75 -17.75
C TRP A 111 -8.77 -7.66 -16.79
N ALA A 112 -7.56 -8.12 -17.10
CA ALA A 112 -6.73 -8.93 -16.19
C ALA A 112 -6.38 -8.12 -14.92
N ALA A 113 -5.95 -6.86 -15.08
CA ALA A 113 -5.68 -5.96 -13.97
C ALA A 113 -6.94 -5.66 -13.15
N CYS A 114 -8.09 -5.45 -13.81
CA CYS A 114 -9.38 -5.26 -13.15
C CYS A 114 -9.78 -6.50 -12.33
N ARG A 115 -9.60 -7.71 -12.85
CA ARG A 115 -9.86 -8.95 -12.08
C ARG A 115 -8.96 -9.07 -10.85
N ALA A 116 -7.66 -8.78 -11.00
CA ALA A 116 -6.73 -8.80 -9.88
C ALA A 116 -7.08 -7.79 -8.79
N ALA A 117 -7.66 -6.64 -9.17
CA ALA A 117 -8.15 -5.60 -8.27
C ALA A 117 -9.62 -5.81 -7.84
N ARG A 118 -10.30 -6.88 -8.25
CA ARG A 118 -11.74 -7.14 -8.03
C ARG A 118 -12.65 -6.04 -8.61
N ALA A 119 -12.15 -5.28 -9.57
CA ALA A 119 -12.92 -4.22 -10.23
C ALA A 119 -13.90 -4.77 -11.27
N ASP A 120 -13.64 -5.94 -11.82
CA ASP A 120 -14.49 -6.65 -12.77
C ASP A 120 -15.91 -6.92 -12.23
N GLU A 121 -16.05 -7.10 -10.92
CA GLU A 121 -17.33 -7.35 -10.25
C GLU A 121 -18.36 -6.22 -10.46
N PHE A 122 -17.92 -4.98 -10.48
CA PHE A 122 -18.81 -3.86 -10.76
C PHE A 122 -18.77 -3.41 -12.21
N LEU A 123 -17.61 -3.53 -12.88
CA LEU A 123 -17.46 -3.18 -14.30
C LEU A 123 -18.37 -4.00 -15.21
N SER A 124 -18.51 -5.29 -14.94
CA SER A 124 -19.41 -6.19 -15.70
C SER A 124 -20.89 -5.79 -15.63
N ARG A 125 -21.28 -4.95 -14.67
CA ARG A 125 -22.65 -4.43 -14.49
C ARG A 125 -22.85 -3.04 -15.09
N MET A 126 -21.77 -2.39 -15.53
CA MET A 126 -21.83 -1.07 -16.17
C MET A 126 -22.13 -1.26 -17.67
N PRO A 127 -23.11 -0.52 -18.24
CA PRO A 127 -23.49 -0.68 -19.63
C PRO A 127 -22.34 -0.52 -20.62
N ASP A 128 -21.45 0.45 -20.34
CA ASP A 128 -20.32 0.81 -21.20
C ASP A 128 -19.00 0.17 -20.75
N GLY A 129 -19.02 -0.66 -19.69
CA GLY A 129 -17.83 -1.38 -19.19
C GLY A 129 -16.62 -0.47 -18.98
N LEU A 130 -15.51 -0.76 -19.69
CA LEU A 130 -14.28 0.05 -19.64
C LEU A 130 -14.44 1.46 -20.21
N ASP A 131 -15.43 1.69 -21.08
CA ASP A 131 -15.68 2.96 -21.73
C ASP A 131 -16.67 3.85 -20.94
N THR A 132 -17.05 3.41 -19.73
CA THR A 132 -17.86 4.19 -18.79
C THR A 132 -17.13 5.47 -18.41
N ASP A 133 -17.81 6.63 -18.58
CA ASP A 133 -17.30 7.94 -18.18
C ASP A 133 -17.30 8.09 -16.65
N LEU A 134 -16.18 8.48 -16.10
CA LEU A 134 -15.98 8.64 -14.66
C LEU A 134 -16.44 10.01 -14.12
N GLY A 135 -16.65 10.98 -15.01
CA GLY A 135 -16.91 12.36 -14.61
C GLY A 135 -15.70 13.02 -13.94
N GLN A 136 -15.90 14.23 -13.46
CA GLN A 136 -14.82 14.98 -12.81
C GLN A 136 -14.38 14.30 -11.50
N GLY A 137 -13.10 13.90 -11.43
CA GLY A 137 -12.54 13.27 -10.24
C GLY A 137 -13.17 11.92 -9.88
N GLY A 138 -13.82 11.25 -10.86
CA GLY A 138 -14.46 9.96 -10.65
C GLY A 138 -15.75 10.05 -9.84
N CYS A 139 -16.54 11.15 -9.97
CA CYS A 139 -17.77 11.34 -9.18
C CYS A 139 -18.84 10.27 -9.44
N ASN A 140 -18.76 9.55 -10.57
CA ASN A 140 -19.71 8.51 -10.98
C ASN A 140 -19.45 7.14 -10.36
N VAL A 141 -18.41 7.01 -9.51
CA VAL A 141 -18.05 5.75 -8.86
C VAL A 141 -17.84 5.93 -7.35
N SER A 142 -18.14 4.89 -6.57
CA SER A 142 -17.96 4.90 -5.11
C SER A 142 -16.48 4.92 -4.71
N GLY A 143 -16.20 5.26 -3.44
CA GLY A 143 -14.83 5.26 -2.90
C GLY A 143 -14.11 3.92 -3.07
N GLY A 144 -14.78 2.80 -2.77
CA GLY A 144 -14.23 1.46 -2.96
C GLY A 144 -14.03 1.08 -4.43
N GLN A 145 -14.88 1.56 -5.35
CA GLN A 145 -14.69 1.38 -6.78
C GLN A 145 -13.49 2.19 -7.28
N LYS A 146 -13.36 3.48 -6.87
CA LYS A 146 -12.16 4.29 -7.17
C LYS A 146 -10.88 3.60 -6.74
N GLN A 147 -10.87 3.06 -5.55
CA GLN A 147 -9.73 2.37 -4.98
C GLN A 147 -9.32 1.15 -5.82
N ARG A 148 -10.30 0.30 -6.19
CA ARG A 148 -10.05 -0.88 -7.03
C ARG A 148 -9.51 -0.49 -8.41
N LEU A 149 -10.00 0.59 -9.01
CA LEU A 149 -9.47 1.13 -10.28
C LEU A 149 -8.05 1.67 -10.11
N CYS A 150 -7.73 2.35 -9.01
CA CYS A 150 -6.36 2.80 -8.73
C CYS A 150 -5.40 1.62 -8.51
N ILE A 151 -5.86 0.54 -7.88
CA ILE A 151 -5.08 -0.71 -7.75
C ILE A 151 -4.84 -1.31 -9.13
N ALA A 152 -5.89 -1.49 -9.96
CA ALA A 152 -5.77 -2.04 -11.32
C ALA A 152 -4.78 -1.22 -12.17
N ARG A 153 -4.89 0.11 -12.15
CA ARG A 153 -3.96 1.02 -12.83
C ARG A 153 -2.52 0.82 -12.37
N THR A 154 -2.30 0.62 -11.07
CA THR A 154 -0.95 0.41 -10.53
C THR A 154 -0.39 -0.95 -10.92
N LEU A 155 -1.22 -1.99 -11.00
CA LEU A 155 -0.82 -3.34 -11.43
C LEU A 155 -0.39 -3.38 -12.90
N LEU A 156 -1.00 -2.59 -13.77
CA LEU A 156 -0.64 -2.45 -15.19
C LEU A 156 0.80 -1.97 -15.41
N LYS A 157 1.40 -1.27 -14.44
CA LYS A 157 2.82 -0.90 -14.51
C LYS A 157 3.78 -2.09 -14.35
N HIS A 158 3.29 -3.28 -14.01
CA HIS A 158 4.10 -4.46 -13.70
C HIS A 158 5.24 -4.18 -12.72
N PRO A 159 4.95 -3.53 -11.56
CA PRO A 159 5.98 -3.06 -10.64
C PRO A 159 6.75 -4.21 -10.01
N LYS A 160 8.00 -3.95 -9.61
CA LYS A 160 8.83 -4.88 -8.82
C LYS A 160 8.60 -4.70 -7.32
N VAL A 161 8.19 -3.50 -6.92
CA VAL A 161 7.78 -3.16 -5.55
C VAL A 161 6.40 -2.53 -5.62
N LEU A 162 5.47 -3.00 -4.81
CA LEU A 162 4.09 -2.53 -4.74
C LEU A 162 3.80 -2.04 -3.32
N ILE A 163 3.41 -0.78 -3.21
CA ILE A 163 3.13 -0.11 -1.94
C ILE A 163 1.64 0.20 -1.86
N PHE A 164 1.01 -0.21 -0.77
CA PHE A 164 -0.36 0.14 -0.40
C PHE A 164 -0.32 1.03 0.84
N ASP A 165 -0.60 2.32 0.65
CA ASP A 165 -0.62 3.29 1.74
C ASP A 165 -2.05 3.48 2.25
N ASP A 166 -2.45 2.67 3.24
CA ASP A 166 -3.79 2.63 3.86
C ASP A 166 -4.94 2.60 2.83
N SER A 167 -4.64 2.04 1.68
CA SER A 167 -5.48 2.13 0.49
C SER A 167 -6.60 1.10 0.46
N THR A 168 -6.71 0.21 1.45
CA THR A 168 -7.80 -0.76 1.56
C THR A 168 -8.88 -0.37 2.56
N SER A 169 -8.72 0.76 3.24
CA SER A 169 -9.67 1.24 4.27
C SER A 169 -11.07 1.60 3.75
N ALA A 170 -11.20 1.87 2.44
CA ALA A 170 -12.46 2.24 1.80
C ALA A 170 -13.21 1.05 1.16
N VAL A 171 -12.65 -0.15 1.17
CA VAL A 171 -13.32 -1.39 0.69
C VAL A 171 -13.80 -2.24 1.86
N ASP A 172 -14.84 -3.04 1.62
CA ASP A 172 -15.30 -4.01 2.59
C ASP A 172 -14.29 -5.15 2.79
N THR A 173 -14.38 -5.83 3.94
CA THR A 173 -13.43 -6.87 4.35
C THR A 173 -13.33 -8.04 3.36
N ALA A 174 -14.43 -8.42 2.71
CA ALA A 174 -14.43 -9.52 1.74
C ALA A 174 -13.69 -9.13 0.46
N THR A 175 -13.92 -7.91 -0.04
CA THR A 175 -13.21 -7.36 -1.19
C THR A 175 -11.72 -7.18 -0.89
N GLU A 176 -11.37 -6.67 0.30
CA GLU A 176 -9.97 -6.55 0.73
C GLU A 176 -9.27 -7.91 0.78
N SER A 177 -9.92 -8.92 1.34
CA SER A 177 -9.39 -10.29 1.37
C SER A 177 -9.17 -10.85 -0.04
N GLY A 178 -10.12 -10.62 -0.96
CA GLY A 178 -9.99 -11.02 -2.36
C GLY A 178 -8.82 -10.35 -3.08
N ILE A 179 -8.64 -9.05 -2.87
CA ILE A 179 -7.49 -8.30 -3.42
C ILE A 179 -6.18 -8.87 -2.86
N ARG A 180 -6.08 -9.10 -1.55
CA ARG A 180 -4.89 -9.70 -0.93
C ARG A 180 -4.56 -11.06 -1.50
N HIS A 181 -5.58 -11.92 -1.70
CA HIS A 181 -5.39 -13.23 -2.30
C HIS A 181 -4.86 -13.14 -3.74
N ALA A 182 -5.42 -12.24 -4.56
CA ALA A 182 -4.94 -12.02 -5.92
C ALA A 182 -3.49 -11.50 -5.93
N LEU A 183 -3.16 -10.58 -5.02
CA LEU A 183 -1.81 -10.04 -4.87
C LEU A 183 -0.80 -11.08 -4.34
N ALA A 184 -1.23 -12.05 -3.54
CA ALA A 184 -0.38 -13.16 -3.10
C ALA A 184 0.12 -13.99 -4.28
N GLY A 185 -0.66 -14.12 -5.35
CA GLY A 185 -0.27 -14.77 -6.60
C GLY A 185 0.88 -14.05 -7.36
N LEU A 186 1.20 -12.80 -7.03
CA LEU A 186 2.30 -12.03 -7.60
C LEU A 186 3.63 -12.34 -6.86
N GLY A 187 4.06 -13.60 -6.86
CA GLY A 187 5.13 -14.11 -6.00
C GLY A 187 6.48 -13.38 -6.09
N SER A 188 6.84 -12.80 -7.24
CA SER A 188 8.10 -12.08 -7.43
C SER A 188 8.05 -10.59 -7.03
N VAL A 189 6.87 -10.05 -6.74
CA VAL A 189 6.66 -8.64 -6.40
C VAL A 189 6.80 -8.45 -4.90
N THR A 190 7.67 -7.53 -4.47
CA THR A 190 7.76 -7.12 -3.06
C THR A 190 6.59 -6.22 -2.71
N LYS A 191 5.85 -6.53 -1.65
CA LYS A 191 4.63 -5.82 -1.26
C LYS A 191 4.81 -5.16 0.10
N LEU A 192 4.52 -3.87 0.20
CA LEU A 192 4.47 -3.12 1.45
C LEU A 192 3.03 -2.65 1.68
N ILE A 193 2.45 -3.04 2.80
CA ILE A 193 1.06 -2.74 3.14
C ILE A 193 1.04 -1.93 4.43
N ILE A 194 0.77 -0.63 4.33
CA ILE A 194 0.45 0.18 5.50
C ILE A 194 -1.00 -0.10 5.85
N ALA A 195 -1.25 -0.52 7.06
CA ALA A 195 -2.59 -0.82 7.54
C ALA A 195 -2.82 -0.25 8.94
N GLN A 196 -4.08 0.08 9.21
CA GLN A 196 -4.56 0.43 10.53
C GLN A 196 -5.03 -0.81 11.30
N ARG A 197 -5.47 -1.86 10.57
CA ARG A 197 -5.96 -3.10 11.15
C ARG A 197 -4.90 -4.20 11.08
N ILE A 198 -4.67 -4.88 12.19
CA ILE A 198 -3.75 -6.03 12.23
C ILE A 198 -4.23 -7.15 11.30
N THR A 199 -5.56 -7.37 11.19
CA THR A 199 -6.13 -8.37 10.28
C THR A 199 -5.73 -8.19 8.83
N SER A 200 -5.38 -6.97 8.41
CA SER A 200 -4.92 -6.67 7.06
C SER A 200 -3.48 -7.12 6.80
N VAL A 201 -2.67 -7.32 7.84
CA VAL A 201 -1.25 -7.63 7.75
C VAL A 201 -0.81 -8.87 8.53
N GLN A 202 -1.68 -9.52 9.27
CA GLN A 202 -1.34 -10.68 10.10
C GLN A 202 -0.76 -11.87 9.31
N SER A 203 -1.07 -11.97 8.02
CA SER A 203 -0.54 -13.00 7.11
C SER A 203 0.69 -12.53 6.32
N ALA A 204 1.25 -11.36 6.64
CA ALA A 204 2.48 -10.87 6.03
C ALA A 204 3.68 -11.69 6.48
N ASP A 205 4.69 -11.82 5.60
CA ASP A 205 5.94 -12.50 5.91
C ASP A 205 6.72 -11.77 7.02
N LEU A 206 6.51 -10.44 7.11
CA LEU A 206 7.16 -9.57 8.08
C LEU A 206 6.20 -8.44 8.46
N ILE A 207 6.15 -8.10 9.74
CA ILE A 207 5.42 -6.93 10.24
C ILE A 207 6.42 -5.97 10.88
N VAL A 208 6.34 -4.72 10.50
CA VAL A 208 7.15 -3.61 10.98
C VAL A 208 6.28 -2.71 11.84
N ILE A 209 6.69 -2.46 13.06
CA ILE A 209 6.01 -1.53 13.97
C ILE A 209 6.83 -0.23 14.02
N LEU A 210 6.19 0.86 13.64
CA LEU A 210 6.74 2.21 13.77
C LEU A 210 6.08 2.92 14.96
N ASP A 211 6.90 3.57 15.78
CA ASP A 211 6.47 4.42 16.86
C ASP A 211 7.29 5.72 16.88
N ASP A 212 6.62 6.86 16.89
CA ASP A 212 7.20 8.22 16.85
C ASP A 212 8.37 8.36 15.87
N GLY A 213 8.19 7.85 14.64
CA GLY A 213 9.20 7.93 13.57
C GLY A 213 10.41 7.02 13.76
N ARG A 214 10.34 6.05 14.65
CA ARG A 214 11.39 5.05 14.93
C ARG A 214 10.89 3.64 14.64
N LEU A 215 11.84 2.75 14.31
CA LEU A 215 11.56 1.34 14.23
C LEU A 215 11.45 0.79 15.67
N HIS A 216 10.24 0.36 16.08
CA HIS A 216 10.01 -0.21 17.39
C HIS A 216 10.31 -1.71 17.40
N ALA A 217 9.67 -2.47 16.51
CA ALA A 217 9.85 -3.92 16.41
C ALA A 217 9.65 -4.41 14.96
N VAL A 218 10.23 -5.57 14.67
CA VAL A 218 10.07 -6.29 13.40
C VAL A 218 9.97 -7.79 13.71
N GLY A 219 8.98 -8.46 13.11
CA GLY A 219 8.80 -9.91 13.29
C GLY A 219 7.58 -10.43 12.53
N THR A 220 7.30 -11.70 12.65
CA THR A 220 6.05 -12.31 12.20
C THR A 220 4.91 -11.99 13.16
N HIS A 221 3.66 -12.24 12.74
CA HIS A 221 2.49 -12.08 13.63
C HIS A 221 2.67 -12.82 14.96
N ASP A 222 3.05 -14.09 14.90
CA ASP A 222 3.18 -14.94 16.09
C ASP A 222 4.32 -14.48 17.02
N GLU A 223 5.44 -14.06 16.44
CA GLU A 223 6.58 -13.54 17.22
C GLU A 223 6.24 -12.25 17.95
N LEU A 224 5.56 -11.31 17.26
CA LEU A 224 5.17 -10.04 17.84
C LEU A 224 4.05 -10.23 18.88
N LEU A 225 3.08 -11.08 18.60
CA LEU A 225 2.01 -11.40 19.55
C LEU A 225 2.54 -12.05 20.84
N ALA A 226 3.62 -12.84 20.74
CA ALA A 226 4.24 -13.48 21.89
C ALA A 226 5.13 -12.55 22.72
N LYS A 227 5.75 -11.52 22.12
CA LYS A 227 6.88 -10.80 22.74
C LYS A 227 6.71 -9.28 22.80
N ASP A 228 5.88 -8.66 21.96
CA ASP A 228 5.77 -7.23 21.81
C ASP A 228 4.50 -6.67 22.46
N THR A 229 4.65 -5.84 23.46
CA THR A 229 3.52 -5.30 24.24
C THR A 229 2.67 -4.33 23.43
N ILE A 230 3.28 -3.51 22.57
CA ILE A 230 2.53 -2.56 21.72
C ILE A 230 1.69 -3.35 20.72
N TYR A 231 2.26 -4.38 20.10
CA TYR A 231 1.52 -5.24 19.18
C TYR A 231 0.34 -5.94 19.86
N GLN A 232 0.55 -6.49 21.07
CA GLN A 232 -0.48 -7.12 21.88
C GLN A 232 -1.62 -6.16 22.20
N GLU A 233 -1.30 -4.94 22.63
CA GLU A 233 -2.30 -3.91 22.95
C GLU A 233 -3.15 -3.54 21.74
N ILE A 234 -2.52 -3.31 20.57
CA ILE A 234 -3.23 -3.01 19.32
C ILE A 234 -4.12 -4.20 18.92
N TYR A 235 -3.59 -5.42 18.99
CA TYR A 235 -4.32 -6.64 18.65
C TYR A 235 -5.56 -6.83 19.54
N HIS A 236 -5.39 -6.79 20.85
CA HIS A 236 -6.50 -6.95 21.81
C HIS A 236 -7.54 -5.84 21.72
N SER A 237 -7.11 -4.60 21.49
CA SER A 237 -8.01 -3.46 21.28
C SER A 237 -8.92 -3.68 20.05
N GLN A 238 -8.34 -4.16 18.94
CA GLN A 238 -9.10 -4.39 17.71
C GLN A 238 -10.02 -5.62 17.79
N MET A 239 -9.62 -6.69 18.50
CA MET A 239 -10.47 -7.88 18.70
C MET A 239 -11.67 -7.58 19.59
N LYS A 240 -11.50 -6.82 20.67
CA LYS A 240 -12.61 -6.41 21.54
C LYS A 240 -13.62 -5.48 20.85
N GLY A 241 -13.18 -4.62 19.94
CA GLY A 241 -14.06 -3.76 19.14
C GLY A 241 -14.90 -4.52 18.11
N GLY A 242 -14.37 -5.62 17.57
CA GLY A 242 -15.09 -6.47 16.61
C GLY A 242 -16.25 -7.26 17.22
N ASP A 243 -16.17 -7.65 18.48
CA ASP A 243 -17.24 -8.38 19.18
C ASP A 243 -18.43 -7.47 19.54
N ALA A 244 -18.19 -6.18 19.79
CA ALA A 244 -19.26 -5.23 20.13
C ALA A 244 -20.17 -4.89 18.93
N ASP A 245 -19.61 -4.83 17.71
CA ASP A 245 -20.39 -4.61 16.48
C ASP A 245 -21.19 -5.84 16.04
N GLY A 246 -20.75 -7.06 16.42
CA GLY A 246 -21.46 -8.32 16.14
C GLY A 246 -22.72 -8.54 16.96
N GLU A 247 -22.81 -7.99 18.16
CA GLU A 247 -24.00 -8.09 19.03
C GLU A 247 -25.10 -7.07 18.68
N ALA A 248 -24.73 -5.94 18.10
CA ALA A 248 -25.69 -4.89 17.71
C ALA A 248 -26.54 -5.27 16.47
N ILE A 249 -26.10 -6.23 15.66
CA ILE A 249 -26.81 -6.69 14.45
C ILE A 249 -27.79 -7.85 14.75
N ARG A 250 -27.78 -8.41 15.96
CA ARG A 250 -28.65 -9.53 16.37
C ARG A 250 -29.82 -9.12 17.27
N ARG A 251 -30.14 -7.84 17.35
CA ARG A 251 -31.34 -7.37 18.06
C ARG A 251 -32.32 -6.65 17.13
#